data_63e4f043565eef01e0d7ebd4e145307e
#
_entry.id   63e4f043565eef01e0d7ebd4e145307e
#
_cell.length_a   1.000
_cell.length_b   1.000
_cell.length_c   1.000
_cell.angle_alpha   90.00
_cell.angle_beta   90.00
_cell.angle_gamma   90.00
#
_symmetry.space_group_name_H-M   'P 1'
#
loop_
_entity.id
_entity.type
_entity.pdbx_description
1 polymer ?
#
loop_
_entity_poly.entity_id
_entity_poly.type
_entity_poly.pdbx_seq_one_letter_code
_entity_poly.pdbx_strand_id
1 'polypeptide(L)'
;VPARAGDGVRAYLLNDRREVPYPTGVASLAVERAFDLVALGVLGGGALAALLVDGRAVAPDGSGRAVAVAAGIAVAAALGSALTVAVARSDRRFGPALRERADGSRLSGVVDAAVRFGTAVRVVAADGGALVRVFLASAVVWGLDVVTAVLVLAALAGGFGGAVAPVALVVVGTLAVSAGNLAKVLPLSQGGIGLYEAAFTGIVVATTPIAPEIALAAAALDHALKNAVTLAGGGAAAAAFDLSVTGAPDDADRDPDAAGTRPAADR
;
A
#
# COMPACT_ATOMS: atom_id res chain seq x y z
N VAL A 1 14.66 -0.80 8.57
CA VAL A 1 13.80 0.39 8.33
C VAL A 1 12.36 -0.10 8.39
N PRO A 2 11.46 0.51 9.21
CA PRO A 2 10.06 0.11 9.25
C PRO A 2 9.47 0.14 7.83
N ALA A 3 8.64 -0.84 7.48
CA ALA A 3 8.12 -1.06 6.11
C ALA A 3 7.38 0.15 5.49
N ARG A 4 7.12 1.21 6.26
CA ARG A 4 6.47 2.45 5.83
C ARG A 4 7.37 3.70 5.94
N ALA A 5 8.62 3.58 6.31
CA ALA A 5 9.53 4.73 6.37
C ALA A 5 9.78 5.35 4.99
N GLY A 6 9.72 4.56 3.92
CA GLY A 6 9.81 5.06 2.54
C GLY A 6 8.75 6.09 2.18
N ASP A 7 7.52 5.94 2.68
CA ASP A 7 6.44 6.91 2.46
C ASP A 7 6.75 8.26 3.15
N GLY A 8 7.32 8.21 4.37
CA GLY A 8 7.77 9.41 5.09
C GLY A 8 8.93 10.12 4.38
N VAL A 9 9.93 9.35 3.91
CA VAL A 9 11.07 9.90 3.13
C VAL A 9 10.57 10.55 1.84
N ARG A 10 9.61 9.95 1.14
CA ARG A 10 9.03 10.53 -0.08
C ARG A 10 8.32 11.86 0.20
N ALA A 11 7.54 11.95 1.29
CA ALA A 11 6.88 13.20 1.67
C ALA A 11 7.91 14.28 2.05
N TYR A 12 8.99 13.91 2.73
CA TYR A 12 10.11 14.80 3.04
C TYR A 12 10.79 15.31 1.77
N LEU A 13 11.13 14.44 0.82
CA LEU A 13 11.78 14.82 -0.44
C LEU A 13 10.90 15.72 -1.32
N LEU A 14 9.58 15.50 -1.32
CA LEU A 14 8.65 16.38 -2.02
C LEU A 14 8.64 17.78 -1.41
N ASN A 15 8.75 17.88 -0.10
CA ASN A 15 8.84 19.16 0.58
C ASN A 15 10.18 19.85 0.31
N ASP A 16 11.29 19.14 0.51
CA ASP A 16 12.66 19.67 0.42
C ASP A 16 13.03 20.08 -1.03
N ARG A 17 12.73 19.23 -2.02
CA ARG A 17 13.19 19.44 -3.41
C ARG A 17 12.16 20.09 -4.33
N ARG A 18 10.89 20.06 -3.99
CA ARG A 18 9.79 20.56 -4.82
C ARG A 18 8.94 21.62 -4.13
N GLU A 19 9.33 22.04 -2.92
CA GLU A 19 8.60 23.02 -2.12
C GLU A 19 7.10 22.68 -1.90
N VAL A 20 6.76 21.37 -2.05
CA VAL A 20 5.39 20.90 -1.83
C VAL A 20 5.11 20.90 -0.33
N PRO A 21 4.08 21.58 0.17
CA PRO A 21 3.74 21.56 1.58
C PRO A 21 3.60 20.14 2.11
N TYR A 22 4.23 19.81 3.25
CA TYR A 22 4.25 18.47 3.83
C TYR A 22 2.86 17.82 3.92
N PRO A 23 1.77 18.55 4.35
CA PRO A 23 0.42 17.98 4.34
C PRO A 23 -0.06 17.56 2.96
N THR A 24 0.33 18.26 1.90
CA THR A 24 -0.02 17.92 0.51
C THR A 24 0.73 16.67 0.05
N GLY A 25 2.01 16.53 0.40
CA GLY A 25 2.78 15.32 0.15
C GLY A 25 2.15 14.09 0.79
N VAL A 26 1.79 14.19 2.08
CA VAL A 26 1.10 13.11 2.81
C VAL A 26 -0.27 12.79 2.21
N ALA A 27 -1.03 13.81 1.81
CA ALA A 27 -2.32 13.62 1.16
C ALA A 27 -2.21 12.91 -0.19
N SER A 28 -1.18 13.22 -0.98
CA SER A 28 -0.89 12.52 -2.24
C SER A 28 -0.63 11.03 -2.01
N LEU A 29 0.18 10.69 -0.99
CA LEU A 29 0.42 9.30 -0.61
C LEU A 29 -0.86 8.58 -0.16
N ALA A 30 -1.72 9.25 0.60
CA ALA A 30 -2.98 8.67 1.05
C ALA A 30 -3.94 8.39 -0.13
N VAL A 31 -4.00 9.29 -1.12
CA VAL A 31 -4.78 9.08 -2.35
C VAL A 31 -4.22 7.90 -3.15
N GLU A 32 -2.90 7.81 -3.29
CA GLU A 32 -2.24 6.68 -3.94
C GLU A 32 -2.62 5.35 -3.24
N ARG A 33 -2.53 5.30 -1.91
CA ARG A 33 -2.93 4.11 -1.13
C ARG A 33 -4.42 3.76 -1.28
N ALA A 34 -5.28 4.76 -1.38
CA ALA A 34 -6.68 4.52 -1.66
C ALA A 34 -6.89 3.84 -3.03
N PHE A 35 -6.18 4.28 -4.07
CA PHE A 35 -6.24 3.64 -5.39
C PHE A 35 -5.62 2.24 -5.40
N ASP A 36 -4.54 2.00 -4.66
CA ASP A 36 -3.96 0.67 -4.48
C ASP A 36 -5.00 -0.29 -3.90
N LEU A 37 -5.70 0.11 -2.84
CA LEU A 37 -6.76 -0.69 -2.23
C LEU A 37 -7.95 -0.94 -3.18
N VAL A 38 -8.33 0.06 -3.99
CA VAL A 38 -9.36 -0.11 -5.02
C VAL A 38 -8.89 -1.11 -6.07
N ALA A 39 -7.66 -1.00 -6.58
CA ALA A 39 -7.12 -1.92 -7.57
C ALA A 39 -7.08 -3.37 -7.04
N LEU A 40 -6.58 -3.57 -5.81
CA LEU A 40 -6.59 -4.89 -5.15
C LEU A 40 -8.01 -5.42 -4.92
N GLY A 41 -8.94 -4.54 -4.53
CA GLY A 41 -10.35 -4.89 -4.36
C GLY A 41 -11.02 -5.34 -5.65
N VAL A 42 -10.72 -4.65 -6.77
CA VAL A 42 -11.24 -5.02 -8.10
C VAL A 42 -10.63 -6.34 -8.59
N LEU A 43 -9.31 -6.50 -8.47
CA LEU A 43 -8.61 -7.72 -8.88
C LEU A 43 -9.05 -8.92 -8.04
N GLY A 44 -8.98 -8.80 -6.71
CA GLY A 44 -9.38 -9.88 -5.80
C GLY A 44 -10.88 -10.18 -5.84
N GLY A 45 -11.72 -9.13 -5.91
CA GLY A 45 -13.17 -9.27 -6.03
C GLY A 45 -13.59 -9.90 -7.35
N GLY A 46 -12.96 -9.53 -8.47
CA GLY A 46 -13.18 -10.14 -9.77
C GLY A 46 -12.78 -11.63 -9.82
N ALA A 47 -11.60 -11.95 -9.24
CA ALA A 47 -11.13 -13.32 -9.12
C ALA A 47 -12.06 -14.17 -8.24
N LEU A 48 -12.52 -13.62 -7.12
CA LEU A 48 -13.49 -14.29 -6.26
C LEU A 48 -14.81 -14.53 -6.97
N ALA A 49 -15.34 -13.52 -7.67
CA ALA A 49 -16.58 -13.69 -8.45
C ALA A 49 -16.44 -14.80 -9.49
N ALA A 50 -15.29 -14.89 -10.18
CA ALA A 50 -15.00 -15.97 -11.12
C ALA A 50 -15.01 -17.34 -10.45
N LEU A 51 -14.40 -17.48 -9.25
CA LEU A 51 -14.43 -18.74 -8.49
C LEU A 51 -15.84 -19.12 -8.03
N LEU A 52 -16.66 -18.15 -7.64
CA LEU A 52 -18.05 -18.38 -7.22
C LEU A 52 -18.90 -18.87 -8.39
N VAL A 53 -18.74 -18.27 -9.57
CA VAL A 53 -19.45 -18.68 -10.79
C VAL A 53 -19.03 -20.10 -11.22
N ASP A 54 -17.75 -20.45 -11.06
CA ASP A 54 -17.20 -21.77 -11.40
C ASP A 54 -17.54 -22.86 -10.34
N GLY A 55 -18.23 -22.48 -9.26
CA GLY A 55 -18.65 -23.39 -8.19
C GLY A 55 -17.51 -23.90 -7.27
N ARG A 56 -16.29 -23.43 -7.48
CA ARG A 56 -15.09 -23.88 -6.73
C ARG A 56 -14.91 -23.22 -5.38
N ALA A 57 -15.60 -22.11 -5.14
CA ALA A 57 -15.49 -21.38 -3.87
C ALA A 57 -16.35 -21.98 -2.74
N VAL A 58 -17.15 -23.00 -3.04
CA VAL A 58 -18.07 -23.63 -2.07
C VAL A 58 -17.60 -25.06 -1.79
N ALA A 59 -16.47 -25.18 -1.10
CA ALA A 59 -16.07 -26.50 -0.60
C ALA A 59 -16.81 -26.81 0.71
N PRO A 60 -17.31 -28.05 0.89
CA PRO A 60 -18.10 -28.44 2.06
C PRO A 60 -17.36 -28.42 3.40
N ASP A 61 -16.04 -28.32 3.37
CA ASP A 61 -15.13 -28.47 4.51
C ASP A 61 -14.73 -27.18 5.23
N GLY A 62 -15.43 -26.06 4.97
CA GLY A 62 -15.19 -24.78 5.65
C GLY A 62 -14.17 -23.87 4.99
N SER A 63 -13.54 -24.28 3.88
CA SER A 63 -12.63 -23.41 3.08
C SER A 63 -13.37 -22.18 2.52
N GLY A 64 -14.67 -22.24 2.34
CA GLY A 64 -15.52 -21.10 2.00
C GLY A 64 -15.43 -19.94 3.00
N ARG A 65 -15.07 -20.20 4.28
CA ARG A 65 -14.87 -19.14 5.27
C ARG A 65 -13.62 -18.31 4.99
N ALA A 66 -12.50 -18.93 4.59
CA ALA A 66 -11.28 -18.20 4.27
C ALA A 66 -11.47 -17.30 3.05
N VAL A 67 -12.17 -17.82 2.03
CA VAL A 67 -12.55 -17.06 0.83
C VAL A 67 -13.52 -15.91 1.19
N ALA A 68 -14.51 -16.15 2.03
CA ALA A 68 -15.45 -15.13 2.48
C ALA A 68 -14.76 -14.04 3.33
N VAL A 69 -13.81 -14.39 4.18
CA VAL A 69 -13.02 -13.42 4.96
C VAL A 69 -12.15 -12.57 4.02
N ALA A 70 -11.44 -13.19 3.08
CA ALA A 70 -10.65 -12.46 2.08
C ALA A 70 -11.52 -11.50 1.25
N ALA A 71 -12.71 -11.94 0.84
CA ALA A 71 -13.68 -11.11 0.15
C ALA A 71 -14.18 -9.95 1.01
N GLY A 72 -14.50 -10.22 2.27
CA GLY A 72 -14.93 -9.19 3.23
C GLY A 72 -13.88 -8.12 3.41
N ILE A 73 -12.60 -8.50 3.54
CA ILE A 73 -11.47 -7.56 3.64
C ILE A 73 -11.35 -6.73 2.35
N ALA A 74 -11.44 -7.36 1.17
CA ALA A 74 -11.35 -6.67 -0.10
C ALA A 74 -12.48 -5.66 -0.30
N VAL A 75 -13.72 -6.06 0.02
CA VAL A 75 -14.90 -5.16 -0.03
C VAL A 75 -14.76 -4.03 0.98
N ALA A 76 -14.35 -4.31 2.22
CA ALA A 76 -14.13 -3.28 3.23
C ALA A 76 -13.05 -2.28 2.82
N ALA A 77 -11.95 -2.74 2.21
CA ALA A 77 -10.89 -1.89 1.67
C ALA A 77 -11.40 -1.01 0.53
N ALA A 78 -12.16 -1.59 -0.41
CA ALA A 78 -12.76 -0.85 -1.52
C ALA A 78 -13.78 0.21 -1.04
N LEU A 79 -14.63 -0.15 -0.08
CA LEU A 79 -15.60 0.78 0.51
C LEU A 79 -14.92 1.89 1.30
N GLY A 80 -13.88 1.58 2.09
CA GLY A 80 -13.08 2.57 2.82
C GLY A 80 -12.41 3.55 1.87
N SER A 81 -11.87 3.07 0.76
CA SER A 81 -11.26 3.90 -0.27
C SER A 81 -12.30 4.77 -0.99
N ALA A 82 -13.44 4.20 -1.37
CA ALA A 82 -14.54 4.95 -1.97
C ALA A 82 -15.09 6.03 -1.03
N LEU A 83 -15.21 5.72 0.26
CA LEU A 83 -15.62 6.69 1.29
C LEU A 83 -14.58 7.82 1.43
N THR A 84 -13.28 7.50 1.41
CA THR A 84 -12.21 8.52 1.44
C THR A 84 -12.31 9.48 0.26
N VAL A 85 -12.54 8.95 -0.96
CA VAL A 85 -12.74 9.77 -2.16
C VAL A 85 -14.05 10.56 -2.09
N ALA A 86 -15.15 9.97 -1.58
CA ALA A 86 -16.43 10.63 -1.41
C ALA A 86 -16.34 11.78 -0.40
N VAL A 87 -15.65 11.57 0.73
CA VAL A 87 -15.39 12.62 1.73
C VAL A 87 -14.52 13.73 1.15
N ALA A 88 -13.50 13.38 0.36
CA ALA A 88 -12.66 14.36 -0.33
C ALA A 88 -13.46 15.22 -1.33
N ARG A 89 -14.52 14.66 -1.93
CA ARG A 89 -15.42 15.37 -2.86
C ARG A 89 -16.61 16.06 -2.16
N SER A 90 -16.86 15.79 -0.89
CA SER A 90 -17.97 16.36 -0.15
C SER A 90 -17.78 17.86 0.14
N ASP A 91 -18.90 18.56 0.36
CA ASP A 91 -18.98 20.01 0.45
C ASP A 91 -18.05 20.62 1.52
N ARG A 92 -17.52 21.81 1.24
CA ARG A 92 -16.54 22.56 2.07
C ARG A 92 -17.01 22.92 3.49
N ARG A 93 -18.28 22.62 3.83
CA ARG A 93 -18.91 23.06 5.08
C ARG A 93 -18.58 22.22 6.32
N PHE A 94 -18.07 21.00 6.13
CA PHE A 94 -17.79 20.11 7.28
C PHE A 94 -16.57 20.55 8.10
N GLY A 95 -15.54 21.09 7.49
CA GLY A 95 -14.31 21.49 8.17
C GLY A 95 -14.51 22.56 9.24
N PRO A 96 -15.16 23.70 8.92
CA PRO A 96 -15.46 24.74 9.88
C PRO A 96 -16.35 24.26 11.04
N ALA A 97 -17.42 23.53 10.74
CA ALA A 97 -18.35 23.01 11.75
C ALA A 97 -17.69 22.00 12.71
N LEU A 98 -16.73 21.19 12.21
CA LEU A 98 -15.95 20.28 13.06
C LEU A 98 -14.99 21.06 13.99
N ARG A 99 -14.35 22.11 13.48
CA ARG A 99 -13.48 22.96 14.29
C ARG A 99 -14.23 23.67 15.40
N GLU A 100 -15.40 24.25 15.06
CA GLU A 100 -16.27 24.90 16.04
C GLU A 100 -16.70 23.97 17.19
N ARG A 101 -17.02 22.71 16.85
CA ARG A 101 -17.39 21.69 17.86
C ARG A 101 -16.22 21.17 18.68
N ALA A 102 -15.01 21.23 18.14
CA ALA A 102 -13.80 20.76 18.82
C ALA A 102 -13.07 21.87 19.58
N ASP A 103 -13.50 23.13 19.40
CA ASP A 103 -12.87 24.27 20.03
C ASP A 103 -12.89 24.15 21.55
N GLY A 104 -11.75 24.39 22.20
CA GLY A 104 -11.59 24.20 23.64
C GLY A 104 -11.48 22.76 24.13
N SER A 105 -11.59 21.75 23.24
CA SER A 105 -11.43 20.34 23.61
C SER A 105 -9.96 19.86 23.46
N ARG A 106 -9.61 18.75 24.16
CA ARG A 106 -8.29 18.09 23.98
C ARG A 106 -8.11 17.52 22.57
N LEU A 107 -9.16 17.48 21.77
CA LEU A 107 -9.16 16.95 20.40
C LEU A 107 -9.00 18.05 19.34
N SER A 108 -8.96 19.34 19.70
CA SER A 108 -8.86 20.46 18.75
C SER A 108 -7.68 20.32 17.79
N GLY A 109 -6.49 19.95 18.30
CA GLY A 109 -5.29 19.73 17.48
C GLY A 109 -5.44 18.57 16.47
N VAL A 110 -6.12 17.49 16.87
CA VAL A 110 -6.40 16.32 16.00
C VAL A 110 -7.40 16.71 14.92
N VAL A 111 -8.46 17.44 15.29
CA VAL A 111 -9.48 17.92 14.35
C VAL A 111 -8.86 18.88 13.34
N ASP A 112 -8.00 19.79 13.79
CA ASP A 112 -7.27 20.71 12.90
C ASP A 112 -6.36 19.99 11.91
N ALA A 113 -5.64 18.97 12.38
CA ALA A 113 -4.82 18.14 11.51
C ALA A 113 -5.66 17.38 10.48
N ALA A 114 -6.79 16.81 10.91
CA ALA A 114 -7.73 16.09 10.04
C ALA A 114 -8.37 17.01 8.98
N VAL A 115 -8.74 18.23 9.35
CA VAL A 115 -9.30 19.22 8.42
C VAL A 115 -8.24 19.70 7.40
N ARG A 116 -7.01 19.97 7.86
CA ARG A 116 -5.89 20.30 6.95
C ARG A 116 -5.60 19.17 5.98
N PHE A 117 -5.56 17.94 6.47
CA PHE A 117 -5.38 16.75 5.65
C PHE A 117 -6.52 16.60 4.61
N GLY A 118 -7.78 16.69 5.04
CA GLY A 118 -8.94 16.63 4.13
C GLY A 118 -8.91 17.74 3.07
N THR A 119 -8.43 18.93 3.40
CA THR A 119 -8.26 20.02 2.43
C THR A 119 -7.16 19.69 1.42
N ALA A 120 -6.03 19.13 1.88
CA ALA A 120 -4.94 18.71 1.01
C ALA A 120 -5.36 17.57 0.06
N VAL A 121 -6.12 16.58 0.57
CA VAL A 121 -6.70 15.51 -0.28
C VAL A 121 -7.61 16.08 -1.35
N ARG A 122 -8.41 17.10 -1.04
CA ARG A 122 -9.26 17.79 -2.03
C ARG A 122 -8.46 18.47 -3.14
N VAL A 123 -7.36 19.13 -2.78
CA VAL A 123 -6.47 19.77 -3.77
C VAL A 123 -5.93 18.72 -4.74
N VAL A 124 -5.45 17.58 -4.23
CA VAL A 124 -4.97 16.47 -5.06
C VAL A 124 -6.11 15.86 -5.89
N ALA A 125 -7.30 15.69 -5.30
CA ALA A 125 -8.47 15.11 -5.96
C ALA A 125 -9.14 16.05 -7.00
N ALA A 126 -8.80 17.33 -7.02
CA ALA A 126 -9.33 18.28 -7.98
C ALA A 126 -8.75 18.09 -9.40
N ASP A 127 -7.54 17.54 -9.52
CA ASP A 127 -6.94 17.20 -10.82
C ASP A 127 -7.37 15.80 -11.26
N GLY A 128 -8.45 15.73 -12.04
CA GLY A 128 -8.95 14.48 -12.58
C GLY A 128 -7.95 13.73 -13.47
N GLY A 129 -7.09 14.47 -14.20
CA GLY A 129 -6.04 13.88 -15.03
C GLY A 129 -4.94 13.23 -14.18
N ALA A 130 -4.57 13.86 -13.06
CA ALA A 130 -3.63 13.27 -12.10
C ALA A 130 -4.21 12.00 -11.47
N LEU A 131 -5.49 12.03 -11.07
CA LEU A 131 -6.16 10.85 -10.50
C LEU A 131 -6.18 9.66 -11.47
N VAL A 132 -6.51 9.90 -12.74
CA VAL A 132 -6.49 8.84 -13.77
C VAL A 132 -5.07 8.27 -13.93
N ARG A 133 -4.05 9.11 -13.99
CA ARG A 133 -2.65 8.65 -14.08
C ARG A 133 -2.25 7.80 -12.87
N VAL A 134 -2.59 8.24 -11.66
CA VAL A 134 -2.29 7.48 -10.43
C VAL A 134 -3.03 6.14 -10.44
N PHE A 135 -4.32 6.14 -10.80
CA PHE A 135 -5.09 4.89 -10.91
C PHE A 135 -4.50 3.92 -11.93
N LEU A 136 -4.15 4.40 -13.12
CA LEU A 136 -3.52 3.57 -14.15
C LEU A 136 -2.16 3.04 -13.70
N ALA A 137 -1.35 3.87 -13.03
CA ALA A 137 -0.08 3.43 -12.45
C ALA A 137 -0.29 2.33 -11.40
N SER A 138 -1.24 2.50 -10.49
CA SER A 138 -1.60 1.45 -9.51
C SER A 138 -2.09 0.19 -10.21
N ALA A 139 -2.94 0.30 -11.23
CA ALA A 139 -3.44 -0.86 -11.97
C ALA A 139 -2.30 -1.63 -12.67
N VAL A 140 -1.33 -0.93 -13.26
CA VAL A 140 -0.15 -1.55 -13.86
C VAL A 140 0.72 -2.23 -12.81
N VAL A 141 1.02 -1.57 -11.69
CA VAL A 141 1.85 -2.13 -10.62
C VAL A 141 1.20 -3.39 -10.05
N TRP A 142 -0.08 -3.34 -9.71
CA TRP A 142 -0.79 -4.49 -9.17
C TRP A 142 -1.04 -5.59 -10.21
N GLY A 143 -1.20 -5.23 -11.49
CA GLY A 143 -1.23 -6.19 -12.60
C GLY A 143 0.08 -6.95 -12.74
N LEU A 144 1.22 -6.27 -12.69
CA LEU A 144 2.54 -6.90 -12.69
C LEU A 144 2.76 -7.77 -11.44
N ASP A 145 2.27 -7.32 -10.28
CA ASP A 145 2.30 -8.08 -9.05
C ASP A 145 1.55 -9.42 -9.18
N VAL A 146 0.36 -9.40 -9.79
CA VAL A 146 -0.41 -10.61 -10.12
C VAL A 146 0.33 -11.50 -11.09
N VAL A 147 0.90 -10.95 -12.17
CA VAL A 147 1.67 -11.72 -13.15
C VAL A 147 2.83 -12.44 -12.48
N THR A 148 3.60 -11.75 -11.63
CA THR A 148 4.72 -12.36 -10.90
C THR A 148 4.25 -13.52 -10.02
N ALA A 149 3.20 -13.31 -9.22
CA ALA A 149 2.67 -14.34 -8.33
C ALA A 149 2.14 -15.57 -9.10
N VAL A 150 1.42 -15.33 -10.21
CA VAL A 150 0.91 -16.43 -11.06
C VAL A 150 2.04 -17.21 -11.71
N LEU A 151 3.08 -16.53 -12.19
CA LEU A 151 4.24 -17.19 -12.79
C LEU A 151 5.02 -18.02 -11.77
N VAL A 152 5.25 -17.49 -10.55
CA VAL A 152 5.92 -18.22 -9.48
C VAL A 152 5.10 -19.41 -9.05
N LEU A 153 3.79 -19.24 -8.85
CA LEU A 153 2.89 -20.34 -8.48
C LEU A 153 2.85 -21.41 -9.59
N ALA A 154 2.73 -21.01 -10.85
CA ALA A 154 2.75 -21.93 -11.98
C ALA A 154 4.06 -22.71 -12.05
N ALA A 155 5.20 -22.04 -11.91
CA ALA A 155 6.51 -22.67 -11.97
C ALA A 155 6.68 -23.77 -10.91
N LEU A 156 6.23 -23.52 -9.70
CA LEU A 156 6.33 -24.48 -8.60
C LEU A 156 5.24 -25.56 -8.60
N ALA A 157 4.08 -25.26 -9.19
CA ALA A 157 2.95 -26.20 -9.29
C ALA A 157 2.99 -27.14 -10.53
N GLY A 158 4.11 -27.21 -11.25
CA GLY A 158 4.27 -28.06 -12.44
C GLY A 158 3.90 -27.40 -13.75
N GLY A 159 3.86 -26.08 -13.81
CA GLY A 159 3.59 -25.31 -15.01
C GLY A 159 2.10 -25.10 -15.28
N PHE A 160 1.81 -24.39 -16.38
CA PHE A 160 0.42 -24.15 -16.83
C PHE A 160 -0.29 -25.40 -17.39
N GLY A 161 0.40 -26.52 -17.51
CA GLY A 161 -0.16 -27.82 -17.88
C GLY A 161 -0.24 -28.83 -16.74
N GLY A 162 -0.01 -28.39 -15.51
CA GLY A 162 -0.01 -29.23 -14.30
C GLY A 162 -1.41 -29.61 -13.81
N ALA A 163 -1.52 -29.90 -12.50
CA ALA A 163 -2.75 -30.36 -11.86
C ALA A 163 -3.90 -29.31 -11.86
N VAL A 164 -3.60 -28.03 -12.14
CA VAL A 164 -4.55 -26.93 -12.14
C VAL A 164 -4.63 -26.33 -13.54
N ALA A 165 -5.85 -26.17 -14.05
CA ALA A 165 -6.07 -25.54 -15.36
C ALA A 165 -5.49 -24.10 -15.40
N PRO A 166 -4.92 -23.64 -16.54
CA PRO A 166 -4.28 -22.34 -16.64
C PRO A 166 -5.14 -21.17 -16.17
N VAL A 167 -6.42 -21.15 -16.58
CA VAL A 167 -7.38 -20.11 -16.17
C VAL A 167 -7.60 -20.13 -14.66
N ALA A 168 -7.74 -21.30 -14.07
CA ALA A 168 -7.91 -21.44 -12.61
C ALA A 168 -6.67 -20.99 -11.86
N LEU A 169 -5.45 -21.28 -12.38
CA LEU A 169 -4.19 -20.79 -11.81
C LEU A 169 -4.12 -19.26 -11.81
N VAL A 170 -4.53 -18.61 -12.91
CA VAL A 170 -4.58 -17.14 -12.98
C VAL A 170 -5.58 -16.57 -11.98
N VAL A 171 -6.79 -17.12 -11.92
CA VAL A 171 -7.86 -16.65 -11.03
C VAL A 171 -7.44 -16.84 -9.57
N VAL A 172 -6.96 -18.03 -9.20
CA VAL A 172 -6.52 -18.33 -7.84
C VAL A 172 -5.29 -17.49 -7.44
N GLY A 173 -4.30 -17.39 -8.33
CA GLY A 173 -3.12 -16.56 -8.09
C GLY A 173 -3.47 -15.08 -7.90
N THR A 174 -4.41 -14.55 -8.70
CA THR A 174 -4.93 -13.18 -8.54
C THR A 174 -5.60 -12.98 -7.19
N LEU A 175 -6.47 -13.92 -6.78
CA LEU A 175 -7.11 -13.85 -5.47
C LEU A 175 -6.10 -13.96 -4.33
N ALA A 176 -5.16 -14.92 -4.44
CA ALA A 176 -4.16 -15.18 -3.40
C ALA A 176 -3.23 -13.98 -3.19
N VAL A 177 -2.70 -13.39 -4.27
CA VAL A 177 -1.84 -12.20 -4.16
C VAL A 177 -2.60 -10.99 -3.65
N SER A 178 -3.85 -10.81 -4.06
CA SER A 178 -4.70 -9.73 -3.56
C SER A 178 -4.95 -9.87 -2.06
N ALA A 179 -5.31 -11.07 -1.61
CA ALA A 179 -5.50 -11.36 -0.19
C ALA A 179 -4.22 -11.18 0.63
N GLY A 180 -3.07 -11.65 0.11
CA GLY A 180 -1.76 -11.47 0.73
C GLY A 180 -1.40 -9.99 0.90
N ASN A 181 -1.59 -9.18 -0.14
CA ASN A 181 -1.31 -7.75 -0.07
C ASN A 181 -2.26 -7.00 0.86
N LEU A 182 -3.54 -7.36 0.89
CA LEU A 182 -4.51 -6.81 1.85
C LEU A 182 -4.16 -7.18 3.30
N ALA A 183 -3.69 -8.41 3.54
CA ALA A 183 -3.26 -8.84 4.86
C ALA A 183 -2.09 -7.99 5.41
N LYS A 184 -1.20 -7.50 4.55
CA LYS A 184 -0.09 -6.59 4.91
C LYS A 184 -0.55 -5.21 5.40
N VAL A 185 -1.81 -4.83 5.19
CA VAL A 185 -2.37 -3.58 5.74
C VAL A 185 -2.45 -3.65 7.26
N LEU A 186 -2.62 -4.86 7.82
CA LEU A 186 -2.63 -5.07 9.26
C LEU A 186 -1.21 -4.85 9.84
N PRO A 187 -1.04 -3.98 10.84
CA PRO A 187 0.27 -3.66 11.41
C PRO A 187 0.76 -4.73 12.40
N LEU A 188 0.62 -6.01 12.06
CA LEU A 188 0.95 -7.14 12.94
C LEU A 188 2.36 -7.67 12.71
N SER A 189 2.98 -7.37 11.56
CA SER A 189 4.34 -7.80 11.25
C SER A 189 5.09 -6.78 10.40
N GLN A 190 6.41 -6.76 10.49
CA GLN A 190 7.25 -5.89 9.67
C GLN A 190 7.25 -6.40 8.22
N GLY A 191 6.90 -5.51 7.28
CA GLY A 191 6.86 -5.86 5.86
C GLY A 191 5.76 -6.86 5.48
N GLY A 192 4.89 -7.25 6.42
CA GLY A 192 3.84 -8.23 6.18
C GLY A 192 4.34 -9.68 6.17
N ILE A 193 5.59 -9.92 6.61
CA ILE A 193 6.19 -11.28 6.68
C ILE A 193 5.31 -12.16 7.56
N GLY A 194 4.98 -13.35 7.07
CA GLY A 194 4.05 -14.29 7.68
C GLY A 194 2.59 -14.04 7.35
N LEU A 195 2.14 -12.79 7.30
CA LEU A 195 0.75 -12.44 6.96
C LEU A 195 0.45 -12.65 5.47
N TYR A 196 1.37 -12.21 4.61
CA TYR A 196 1.28 -12.43 3.18
C TYR A 196 1.26 -13.91 2.85
N GLU A 197 2.24 -14.64 3.37
CA GLU A 197 2.42 -16.07 3.15
C GLU A 197 1.21 -16.87 3.65
N ALA A 198 0.69 -16.55 4.83
CA ALA A 198 -0.47 -17.21 5.39
C ALA A 198 -1.74 -16.99 4.55
N ALA A 199 -2.00 -15.74 4.14
CA ALA A 199 -3.17 -15.41 3.34
C ALA A 199 -3.09 -16.02 1.94
N PHE A 200 -1.94 -15.89 1.26
CA PHE A 200 -1.70 -16.46 -0.05
C PHE A 200 -1.85 -17.99 -0.03
N THR A 201 -1.12 -18.66 0.86
CA THR A 201 -1.17 -20.13 1.01
C THR A 201 -2.57 -20.60 1.34
N GLY A 202 -3.26 -19.93 2.26
CA GLY A 202 -4.61 -20.28 2.65
C GLY A 202 -5.60 -20.26 1.47
N ILE A 203 -5.51 -19.27 0.60
CA ILE A 203 -6.36 -19.19 -0.62
C ILE A 203 -6.01 -20.32 -1.59
N VAL A 204 -4.72 -20.53 -1.88
CA VAL A 204 -4.29 -21.57 -2.84
C VAL A 204 -4.72 -22.95 -2.38
N VAL A 205 -4.47 -23.30 -1.14
CA VAL A 205 -4.82 -24.62 -0.57
C VAL A 205 -6.34 -24.82 -0.49
N ALA A 206 -7.07 -23.75 -0.15
CA ALA A 206 -8.54 -23.82 -0.05
C ALA A 206 -9.24 -24.00 -1.39
N THR A 207 -8.60 -23.65 -2.51
CA THR A 207 -9.27 -23.58 -3.82
C THR A 207 -8.64 -24.47 -4.89
N THR A 208 -7.50 -25.12 -4.59
CA THR A 208 -6.79 -25.98 -5.54
C THR A 208 -6.24 -27.24 -4.84
N PRO A 209 -5.91 -28.29 -5.61
CA PRO A 209 -5.21 -29.47 -5.08
C PRO A 209 -3.69 -29.26 -4.89
N ILE A 210 -3.18 -28.02 -4.97
CA ILE A 210 -1.76 -27.74 -4.76
C ILE A 210 -1.41 -27.99 -3.29
N ALA A 211 -0.32 -28.75 -3.08
CA ALA A 211 0.14 -29.08 -1.74
C ALA A 211 0.52 -27.81 -0.94
N PRO A 212 0.24 -27.77 0.38
CA PRO A 212 0.52 -26.61 1.22
C PRO A 212 1.98 -26.15 1.17
N GLU A 213 2.92 -27.06 1.04
CA GLU A 213 4.36 -26.79 0.97
C GLU A 213 4.71 -26.02 -0.32
N ILE A 214 4.09 -26.38 -1.44
CA ILE A 214 4.26 -25.73 -2.73
C ILE A 214 3.63 -24.32 -2.70
N ALA A 215 2.43 -24.21 -2.14
CA ALA A 215 1.73 -22.93 -2.00
C ALA A 215 2.52 -21.95 -1.10
N LEU A 216 3.05 -22.44 0.02
CA LEU A 216 3.88 -21.66 0.94
C LEU A 216 5.20 -21.25 0.28
N ALA A 217 5.87 -22.17 -0.42
CA ALA A 217 7.09 -21.86 -1.15
C ALA A 217 6.85 -20.80 -2.24
N ALA A 218 5.72 -20.88 -2.96
CA ALA A 218 5.34 -19.88 -3.95
C ALA A 218 5.10 -18.52 -3.29
N ALA A 219 4.38 -18.46 -2.19
CA ALA A 219 4.13 -17.23 -1.46
C ALA A 219 5.43 -16.59 -0.95
N ALA A 220 6.32 -17.39 -0.36
CA ALA A 220 7.59 -16.91 0.18
C ALA A 220 8.53 -16.40 -0.93
N LEU A 221 8.62 -17.13 -2.04
CA LEU A 221 9.46 -16.74 -3.18
C LEU A 221 8.93 -15.47 -3.84
N ASP A 222 7.63 -15.39 -4.08
CA ASP A 222 6.99 -14.20 -4.65
C ASP A 222 7.21 -12.96 -3.77
N HIS A 223 6.99 -13.09 -2.46
CA HIS A 223 7.20 -12.00 -1.49
C HIS A 223 8.68 -11.58 -1.41
N ALA A 224 9.60 -12.55 -1.39
CA ALA A 224 11.04 -12.28 -1.38
C ALA A 224 11.49 -11.55 -2.65
N LEU A 225 11.02 -11.98 -3.83
CA LEU A 225 11.32 -11.35 -5.11
C LEU A 225 10.85 -9.89 -5.14
N LYS A 226 9.62 -9.62 -4.71
CA LYS A 226 9.06 -8.26 -4.63
C LYS A 226 9.85 -7.38 -3.67
N ASN A 227 10.22 -7.91 -2.51
CA ASN A 227 11.04 -7.17 -1.55
C ASN A 227 12.44 -6.89 -2.11
N ALA A 228 13.06 -7.85 -2.80
CA ALA A 228 14.37 -7.66 -3.44
C ALA A 228 14.33 -6.57 -4.51
N VAL A 229 13.31 -6.56 -5.38
CA VAL A 229 13.10 -5.52 -6.40
C VAL A 229 12.86 -4.15 -5.75
N THR A 230 12.06 -4.10 -4.69
CA THR A 230 11.77 -2.85 -3.96
C THR A 230 13.03 -2.29 -3.30
N LEU A 231 13.83 -3.15 -2.66
CA LEU A 231 15.08 -2.75 -2.01
C LEU A 231 16.12 -2.30 -3.04
N ALA A 232 16.28 -3.03 -4.14
CA ALA A 232 17.20 -2.68 -5.21
C ALA A 232 16.80 -1.34 -5.86
N GLY A 233 15.51 -1.17 -6.20
CA GLY A 233 14.99 0.07 -6.77
C GLY A 233 15.10 1.25 -5.81
N GLY A 234 14.76 1.03 -4.53
CA GLY A 234 14.90 2.04 -3.48
C GLY A 234 16.34 2.44 -3.24
N GLY A 235 17.25 1.47 -3.21
CA GLY A 235 18.69 1.72 -3.09
C GLY A 235 19.27 2.50 -4.28
N ALA A 236 18.88 2.11 -5.50
CA ALA A 236 19.29 2.82 -6.70
C ALA A 236 18.75 4.26 -6.72
N ALA A 237 17.51 4.47 -6.31
CA ALA A 237 16.92 5.81 -6.19
C ALA A 237 17.66 6.64 -5.13
N ALA A 238 17.95 6.05 -3.96
CA ALA A 238 18.66 6.75 -2.89
C ALA A 238 20.05 7.20 -3.37
N ALA A 239 20.79 6.33 -4.07
CA ALA A 239 22.08 6.66 -4.67
C ALA A 239 21.97 7.74 -5.74
N ALA A 240 20.96 7.68 -6.61
CA ALA A 240 20.76 8.67 -7.68
C ALA A 240 20.36 10.05 -7.13
N PHE A 241 19.78 10.11 -5.96
CA PHE A 241 19.35 11.35 -5.31
C PHE A 241 20.29 11.83 -4.19
N ASP A 242 21.46 11.20 -4.03
CA ASP A 242 22.46 11.54 -3.01
C ASP A 242 21.87 11.58 -1.58
N LEU A 243 20.99 10.60 -1.29
CA LEU A 243 20.36 10.48 0.02
C LEU A 243 21.25 9.68 0.96
N SER A 244 21.71 10.30 2.05
CA SER A 244 22.41 9.56 3.09
C SER A 244 21.41 8.60 3.80
N VAL A 245 21.57 7.31 3.56
CA VAL A 245 20.70 6.25 4.16
C VAL A 245 20.99 6.08 5.66
N THR A 246 22.07 6.64 6.15
CA THR A 246 22.57 6.49 7.52
C THR A 246 22.13 7.59 8.46
N GLY A 247 21.47 8.65 7.96
CA GLY A 247 20.94 9.73 8.82
C GLY A 247 22.04 10.49 9.62
N ALA A 248 23.32 10.29 9.27
CA ALA A 248 24.38 11.13 9.80
C ALA A 248 24.22 12.53 9.18
N PRO A 249 24.06 13.60 9.97
CA PRO A 249 24.13 14.94 9.41
C PRO A 249 25.50 15.07 8.75
N ASP A 250 25.54 15.62 7.53
CA ASP A 250 26.80 16.08 6.96
C ASP A 250 27.36 17.16 7.88
N ASP A 251 28.32 16.78 8.72
CA ASP A 251 29.07 17.74 9.55
C ASP A 251 29.98 18.67 8.71
N ALA A 252 29.88 18.58 7.38
CA ALA A 252 30.66 19.39 6.46
C ALA A 252 30.23 20.87 6.39
N ASP A 253 29.05 21.24 6.86
CA ASP A 253 28.54 22.63 6.84
C ASP A 253 28.57 23.31 8.21
N ARG A 254 29.19 22.71 9.22
CA ARG A 254 29.54 23.46 10.45
C ARG A 254 30.83 24.19 10.22
N ASP A 255 30.71 25.41 9.66
CA ASP A 255 31.78 26.38 9.63
C ASP A 255 32.33 26.55 11.06
N PRO A 256 33.56 26.10 11.38
CA PRO A 256 34.16 26.25 12.71
C PRO A 256 34.41 27.70 13.07
N ASP A 257 34.32 28.63 12.11
CA ASP A 257 34.62 30.07 12.34
C ASP A 257 33.40 30.91 12.74
N ALA A 258 32.17 30.37 12.74
CA ALA A 258 30.98 31.08 13.18
C ALA A 258 30.88 31.28 14.72
N ALA A 259 31.74 30.62 15.48
CA ALA A 259 31.74 30.73 16.98
C ALA A 259 32.62 31.89 17.55
N GLY A 260 33.29 32.65 16.67
CA GLY A 260 34.38 33.55 17.07
C GLY A 260 34.05 35.04 17.22
N THR A 261 32.85 35.55 16.94
CA THR A 261 32.56 36.99 17.03
C THR A 261 31.41 37.32 17.98
N ARG A 262 31.65 37.22 19.31
CA ARG A 262 30.89 38.00 20.25
C ARG A 262 31.59 39.37 20.40
N PRO A 263 30.97 40.51 20.07
CA PRO A 263 31.51 41.80 20.40
C PRO A 263 31.47 41.98 21.92
N ALA A 264 32.61 42.36 22.49
CA ALA A 264 32.74 42.77 23.86
C ALA A 264 31.81 43.95 24.10
N ALA A 265 30.89 43.83 25.07
CA ALA A 265 30.13 44.95 25.62
C ALA A 265 31.07 45.89 26.36
N ASP A 266 31.33 47.04 25.78
CA ASP A 266 31.94 48.17 26.48
C ASP A 266 30.91 48.88 27.40
N ARG A 267 31.35 49.26 28.52
CA ARG A 267 30.77 49.82 29.76
C ARG A 267 29.77 50.97 29.57
#